data_dd87293c9e807e89b286f0c8c953fcb5
#
_entry.id   dd87293c9e807e89b286f0c8c953fcb5
#
_cell.length_a   1.000
_cell.length_b   1.000
_cell.length_c   1.000
_cell.angle_alpha   90.00
_cell.angle_beta   90.00
_cell.angle_gamma   90.00
#
_symmetry.space_group_name_H-M   'P 1'
#
loop_
_entity.id
_entity.type
_entity.pdbx_description
1 polymer ?
#
loop_
_entity_poly.entity_id
_entity_poly.type
_entity_poly.pdbx_seq_one_letter_code
_entity_poly.pdbx_strand_id
1 'polypeptide(L)'
;NEDGTYKSSFAKFMTDDELKALVDAMEGEPGDLLLFAADKNKIVWDVLGNLRLEIAKNLDLLDKNVYKFLWVTEFPEFEYSEEQGRYLAMHHPFTMPFEDDIQYLESNPEKVRARAYDIVLNGTEIGGGSIRIHQDDVQEKMLRALGFTDEKAHEQFGFLLDAFKYGVPPHAGLAYGLDRLVMIMAHEDSIRDVIAFPKIKDASCLMTDAP
;
A
#
# COMPACT_ATOMS: atom_id res chain seq x y z
N ASN A 1 -31.78 14.51 3.29
CA ASN A 1 -32.99 14.35 4.11
C ASN A 1 -34.03 13.54 3.37
N GLU A 2 -34.95 12.90 4.10
CA GLU A 2 -36.05 12.10 3.52
C GLU A 2 -37.02 12.91 2.63
N ASP A 3 -37.10 14.21 2.84
CA ASP A 3 -37.91 15.15 2.05
C ASP A 3 -37.23 15.64 0.76
N GLY A 4 -36.04 15.11 0.44
CA GLY A 4 -35.24 15.47 -0.73
C GLY A 4 -34.48 16.80 -0.57
N THR A 5 -34.46 17.42 0.61
CA THR A 5 -33.65 18.61 0.87
C THR A 5 -32.25 18.23 1.31
N TYR A 6 -31.26 19.10 1.05
CA TYR A 6 -29.87 18.88 1.41
C TYR A 6 -29.51 19.59 2.73
N LYS A 7 -28.81 18.87 3.63
CA LYS A 7 -28.24 19.46 4.83
C LYS A 7 -26.73 19.21 4.81
N SER A 8 -25.96 20.28 4.62
CA SER A 8 -24.51 20.20 4.54
C SER A 8 -23.85 21.46 5.11
N SER A 9 -22.65 21.33 5.67
CA SER A 9 -21.83 22.45 6.13
C SER A 9 -21.32 23.33 4.98
N PHE A 10 -21.22 22.79 3.77
CA PHE A 10 -20.69 23.47 2.58
C PHE A 10 -21.77 23.83 1.55
N ALA A 11 -23.02 23.38 1.71
CA ALA A 11 -24.12 23.67 0.76
C ALA A 11 -24.27 25.16 0.46
N LYS A 12 -24.01 26.03 1.45
CA LYS A 12 -24.10 27.50 1.28
C LYS A 12 -23.09 28.09 0.27
N PHE A 13 -22.10 27.31 -0.16
CA PHE A 13 -21.07 27.70 -1.13
C PHE A 13 -21.33 27.12 -2.52
N MET A 14 -22.41 26.36 -2.70
CA MET A 14 -22.76 25.68 -3.93
C MET A 14 -24.16 26.12 -4.42
N THR A 15 -24.37 26.05 -5.71
CA THR A 15 -25.71 26.20 -6.30
C THR A 15 -26.49 24.90 -6.15
N ASP A 16 -27.83 24.97 -6.32
CA ASP A 16 -28.66 23.77 -6.26
C ASP A 16 -28.30 22.76 -7.36
N ASP A 17 -27.92 23.24 -8.54
CA ASP A 17 -27.51 22.38 -9.65
C ASP A 17 -26.18 21.65 -9.33
N GLU A 18 -25.23 22.31 -8.69
CA GLU A 18 -23.96 21.68 -8.26
C GLU A 18 -24.19 20.65 -7.16
N LEU A 19 -25.05 20.95 -6.18
CA LEU A 19 -25.44 20.00 -5.12
C LEU A 19 -26.12 18.77 -5.71
N LYS A 20 -27.04 18.99 -6.66
CA LYS A 20 -27.71 17.89 -7.34
C LYS A 20 -26.72 17.04 -8.14
N ALA A 21 -25.83 17.65 -8.91
CA ALA A 21 -24.83 16.93 -9.69
C ALA A 21 -23.88 16.12 -8.80
N LEU A 22 -23.52 16.64 -7.60
CA LEU A 22 -22.72 15.94 -6.62
C LEU A 22 -23.42 14.69 -6.07
N VAL A 23 -24.70 14.82 -5.70
CA VAL A 23 -25.51 13.71 -5.19
C VAL A 23 -25.72 12.65 -6.28
N ASP A 24 -26.05 13.08 -7.50
CA ASP A 24 -26.22 12.19 -8.64
C ASP A 24 -24.92 11.41 -8.96
N ALA A 25 -23.77 12.08 -8.89
CA ALA A 25 -22.45 11.43 -9.11
C ALA A 25 -22.09 10.40 -8.04
N MET A 26 -22.64 10.51 -6.84
CA MET A 26 -22.47 9.58 -5.74
C MET A 26 -23.61 8.54 -5.63
N GLU A 27 -24.55 8.56 -6.58
CA GLU A 27 -25.73 7.69 -6.57
C GLU A 27 -26.52 7.79 -5.26
N GLY A 28 -26.53 9.00 -4.66
CA GLY A 28 -27.15 9.24 -3.36
C GLY A 28 -28.69 9.28 -3.42
N GLU A 29 -29.35 8.65 -2.47
CA GLU A 29 -30.79 8.60 -2.32
C GLU A 29 -31.27 9.43 -1.11
N PRO A 30 -32.57 9.85 -1.09
CA PRO A 30 -33.14 10.52 0.09
C PRO A 30 -32.95 9.66 1.36
N GLY A 31 -32.40 10.27 2.41
CA GLY A 31 -32.08 9.59 3.67
C GLY A 31 -30.62 9.19 3.79
N ASP A 32 -29.84 9.22 2.73
CA ASP A 32 -28.41 8.88 2.76
C ASP A 32 -27.58 9.95 3.47
N LEU A 33 -26.48 9.49 4.04
CA LEU A 33 -25.38 10.31 4.54
C LEU A 33 -24.17 10.20 3.61
N LEU A 34 -23.84 11.27 2.91
CA LEU A 34 -22.69 11.36 2.05
C LEU A 34 -21.51 11.98 2.81
N LEU A 35 -20.37 11.29 2.84
CA LEU A 35 -19.18 11.69 3.57
C LEU A 35 -18.07 12.10 2.61
N PHE A 36 -17.43 13.23 2.89
CA PHE A 36 -16.41 13.83 2.04
C PHE A 36 -15.14 14.10 2.83
N ALA A 37 -13.99 13.91 2.19
CA ALA A 37 -12.70 14.37 2.67
C ALA A 37 -11.97 15.10 1.55
N ALA A 38 -11.33 16.23 1.89
CA ALA A 38 -10.56 17.03 0.95
C ALA A 38 -9.25 17.46 1.62
N ASP A 39 -8.15 16.90 1.14
CA ASP A 39 -6.79 17.20 1.60
C ASP A 39 -5.79 16.59 0.57
N LYS A 40 -4.50 16.49 0.92
CA LYS A 40 -3.51 15.71 0.17
C LYS A 40 -4.00 14.25 0.04
N ASN A 41 -3.73 13.61 -1.10
CA ASN A 41 -4.23 12.26 -1.42
C ASN A 41 -4.04 11.25 -0.27
N LYS A 42 -2.86 11.20 0.34
CA LYS A 42 -2.55 10.28 1.46
C LYS A 42 -3.54 10.45 2.62
N ILE A 43 -3.82 11.71 3.01
CA ILE A 43 -4.76 12.03 4.10
C ILE A 43 -6.18 11.61 3.72
N VAL A 44 -6.61 11.90 2.49
CA VAL A 44 -7.95 11.51 2.00
C VAL A 44 -8.13 10.00 2.02
N TRP A 45 -7.15 9.26 1.53
CA TRP A 45 -7.19 7.78 1.52
C TRP A 45 -7.24 7.21 2.93
N ASP A 46 -6.40 7.70 3.83
CA ASP A 46 -6.39 7.27 5.23
C ASP A 46 -7.72 7.54 5.92
N VAL A 47 -8.24 8.75 5.78
CA VAL A 47 -9.50 9.16 6.43
C VAL A 47 -10.68 8.35 5.90
N LEU A 48 -10.89 8.31 4.58
CA LEU A 48 -12.03 7.60 4.00
C LEU A 48 -11.90 6.07 4.14
N GLY A 49 -10.69 5.53 4.04
CA GLY A 49 -10.43 4.12 4.25
C GLY A 49 -10.78 3.66 5.66
N ASN A 50 -10.28 4.37 6.68
CA ASN A 50 -10.59 4.06 8.07
C ASN A 50 -12.07 4.30 8.42
N LEU A 51 -12.65 5.39 7.92
CA LEU A 51 -14.08 5.70 8.14
C LEU A 51 -14.98 4.61 7.58
N ARG A 52 -14.69 4.11 6.39
CA ARG A 52 -15.43 2.99 5.78
C ARG A 52 -15.42 1.75 6.67
N LEU A 53 -14.26 1.39 7.22
CA LEU A 53 -14.13 0.24 8.11
C LEU A 53 -14.87 0.44 9.43
N GLU A 54 -14.78 1.63 10.01
CA GLU A 54 -15.46 1.97 11.26
C GLU A 54 -17.00 1.91 11.10
N ILE A 55 -17.51 2.45 10.01
CA ILE A 55 -18.96 2.40 9.69
C ILE A 55 -19.40 0.95 9.47
N ALA A 56 -18.64 0.16 8.70
CA ALA A 56 -18.98 -1.23 8.44
C ALA A 56 -19.01 -2.07 9.72
N LYS A 57 -18.09 -1.81 10.65
CA LYS A 57 -18.06 -2.45 11.97
C LYS A 57 -19.25 -2.04 12.84
N ASN A 58 -19.57 -0.74 12.90
CA ASN A 58 -20.67 -0.22 13.72
C ASN A 58 -22.05 -0.69 13.22
N LEU A 59 -22.17 -0.95 11.92
CA LEU A 59 -23.40 -1.45 11.30
C LEU A 59 -23.43 -2.98 11.15
N ASP A 60 -22.45 -3.70 11.72
CA ASP A 60 -22.32 -5.16 11.64
C ASP A 60 -22.38 -5.72 10.21
N LEU A 61 -21.71 -5.02 9.27
CA LEU A 61 -21.70 -5.39 7.85
C LEU A 61 -20.54 -6.37 7.50
N LEU A 62 -19.67 -6.66 8.46
CA LEU A 62 -18.50 -7.51 8.26
C LEU A 62 -18.82 -8.97 8.63
N ASP A 63 -19.02 -9.83 7.63
CA ASP A 63 -19.22 -11.26 7.84
C ASP A 63 -17.87 -12.00 7.80
N LYS A 64 -17.41 -12.47 8.94
CA LYS A 64 -16.15 -13.23 9.09
C LYS A 64 -16.15 -14.59 8.37
N ASN A 65 -17.33 -15.12 7.96
CA ASN A 65 -17.43 -16.38 7.25
C ASN A 65 -17.34 -16.20 5.71
N VAL A 66 -17.29 -14.98 5.24
CA VAL A 66 -17.16 -14.66 3.81
C VAL A 66 -15.72 -14.23 3.52
N TYR A 67 -15.05 -14.95 2.64
CA TYR A 67 -13.66 -14.68 2.24
C TYR A 67 -13.63 -13.95 0.90
N LYS A 68 -13.20 -12.70 0.89
CA LYS A 68 -13.10 -11.83 -0.29
C LYS A 68 -11.63 -11.50 -0.55
N PHE A 69 -11.15 -11.92 -1.71
CA PHE A 69 -9.77 -11.65 -2.15
C PHE A 69 -9.72 -10.51 -3.15
N LEU A 70 -8.63 -9.75 -3.12
CA LEU A 70 -8.27 -8.81 -4.17
C LEU A 70 -6.75 -8.72 -4.32
N TRP A 71 -6.32 -8.30 -5.51
CA TRP A 71 -4.93 -7.92 -5.76
C TRP A 71 -4.79 -6.41 -5.71
N VAL A 72 -3.73 -5.93 -5.05
CA VAL A 72 -3.25 -4.56 -5.17
C VAL A 72 -2.02 -4.60 -6.07
N THR A 73 -2.01 -3.77 -7.10
CA THR A 73 -0.95 -3.73 -8.12
C THR A 73 -0.63 -2.27 -8.47
N GLU A 74 0.40 -2.06 -9.28
CA GLU A 74 0.81 -0.73 -9.77
C GLU A 74 1.14 0.25 -8.63
N PHE A 75 1.81 -0.25 -7.59
CA PHE A 75 2.32 0.61 -6.54
C PHE A 75 3.28 1.67 -7.09
N PRO A 76 3.40 2.85 -6.46
CA PRO A 76 4.53 3.73 -6.71
C PRO A 76 5.85 2.99 -6.43
N GLU A 77 6.87 3.20 -7.28
CA GLU A 77 8.20 2.63 -7.03
C GLU A 77 8.92 3.35 -5.90
N PHE A 78 8.67 4.66 -5.77
CA PHE A 78 9.35 5.53 -4.82
C PHE A 78 8.36 6.28 -3.93
N GLU A 79 8.77 6.54 -2.69
CA GLU A 79 8.15 7.48 -1.78
C GLU A 79 9.18 8.59 -1.43
N TYR A 80 8.75 9.86 -1.51
CA TYR A 80 9.62 10.97 -1.10
C TYR A 80 9.59 11.13 0.41
N SER A 81 10.77 11.04 1.05
CA SER A 81 10.95 11.30 2.47
C SER A 81 11.30 12.77 2.69
N GLU A 82 10.39 13.54 3.28
CA GLU A 82 10.67 14.93 3.67
C GLU A 82 11.79 15.00 4.75
N GLU A 83 11.86 14.02 5.64
CA GLU A 83 12.87 13.92 6.69
C GLU A 83 14.28 13.73 6.11
N GLN A 84 14.42 12.85 5.11
CA GLN A 84 15.71 12.55 4.48
C GLN A 84 16.01 13.43 3.25
N GLY A 85 15.01 14.19 2.75
CA GLY A 85 15.14 15.05 1.58
C GLY A 85 15.43 14.27 0.28
N ARG A 86 15.00 13.00 0.18
CA ARG A 86 15.27 12.12 -0.96
C ARG A 86 14.17 11.10 -1.19
N TYR A 87 14.20 10.47 -2.35
CA TYR A 87 13.36 9.32 -2.65
C TYR A 87 13.88 8.06 -1.96
N LEU A 88 12.95 7.26 -1.44
CA LEU A 88 13.17 5.92 -0.90
C LEU A 88 12.40 4.93 -1.75
N ALA A 89 12.90 3.71 -1.88
CA ALA A 89 12.12 2.65 -2.51
C ALA A 89 10.91 2.32 -1.63
N MET A 90 9.71 2.26 -2.21
CA MET A 90 8.50 1.93 -1.45
C MET A 90 8.53 0.48 -0.95
N HIS A 91 9.06 -0.45 -1.72
CA HIS A 91 9.23 -1.86 -1.36
C HIS A 91 10.71 -2.16 -1.07
N HIS A 92 11.52 -2.26 -2.12
CA HIS A 92 12.97 -2.45 -2.02
C HIS A 92 13.65 -2.12 -3.37
N PRO A 93 14.97 -1.85 -3.38
CA PRO A 93 15.69 -1.36 -4.57
C PRO A 93 15.88 -2.39 -5.69
N PHE A 94 15.32 -3.57 -5.58
CA PHE A 94 15.42 -4.65 -6.58
C PHE A 94 14.08 -4.94 -7.25
N THR A 95 13.04 -4.15 -6.98
CA THR A 95 11.73 -4.24 -7.63
C THR A 95 11.84 -3.73 -9.06
N MET A 96 11.30 -4.47 -10.02
CA MET A 96 11.27 -4.06 -11.40
C MET A 96 10.22 -2.97 -11.61
N PRO A 97 10.57 -1.81 -12.18
CA PRO A 97 9.57 -0.84 -12.63
C PRO A 97 8.81 -1.36 -13.86
N PHE A 98 7.66 -0.75 -14.17
CA PHE A 98 7.03 -0.98 -15.46
C PHE A 98 7.96 -0.51 -16.59
N GLU A 99 7.98 -1.25 -17.69
CA GLU A 99 8.92 -0.99 -18.82
C GLU A 99 8.76 0.43 -19.39
N ASP A 100 7.52 0.89 -19.53
CA ASP A 100 7.21 2.24 -20.02
C ASP A 100 7.69 3.35 -19.07
N ASP A 101 7.89 3.03 -17.78
CA ASP A 101 8.24 3.97 -16.73
C ASP A 101 9.76 4.05 -16.49
N ILE A 102 10.56 3.11 -17.01
CA ILE A 102 12.03 3.06 -16.82
C ILE A 102 12.71 4.37 -17.22
N GLN A 103 12.18 5.05 -18.25
CA GLN A 103 12.70 6.33 -18.72
C GLN A 103 12.59 7.46 -17.68
N TYR A 104 11.74 7.30 -16.67
CA TYR A 104 11.49 8.31 -15.63
C TYR A 104 12.30 8.09 -14.36
N LEU A 105 13.01 6.96 -14.20
CA LEU A 105 13.71 6.59 -12.98
C LEU A 105 14.59 7.72 -12.42
N GLU A 106 15.38 8.38 -13.26
CA GLU A 106 16.31 9.43 -12.85
C GLU A 106 15.73 10.85 -13.02
N SER A 107 14.71 11.04 -13.87
CA SER A 107 14.15 12.34 -14.19
C SER A 107 12.88 12.72 -13.44
N ASN A 108 11.99 11.76 -13.22
CA ASN A 108 10.69 11.93 -12.56
C ASN A 108 10.32 10.68 -11.73
N PRO A 109 11.06 10.37 -10.65
CA PRO A 109 10.84 9.15 -9.87
C PRO A 109 9.40 8.99 -9.35
N GLU A 110 8.70 10.09 -9.09
CA GLU A 110 7.31 10.11 -8.62
C GLU A 110 6.30 9.53 -9.63
N LYS A 111 6.69 9.36 -10.89
CA LYS A 111 5.83 8.78 -11.94
C LYS A 111 6.06 7.30 -12.16
N VAL A 112 7.09 6.74 -11.55
CA VAL A 112 7.49 5.35 -11.76
C VAL A 112 6.61 4.42 -10.96
N ARG A 113 5.97 3.46 -11.64
CA ARG A 113 5.18 2.39 -11.01
C ARG A 113 6.03 1.13 -10.86
N ALA A 114 5.83 0.46 -9.74
CA ALA A 114 6.46 -0.81 -9.40
C ALA A 114 5.67 -2.00 -9.94
N ARG A 115 6.35 -3.02 -10.45
CA ARG A 115 5.76 -4.34 -10.71
C ARG A 115 5.73 -5.17 -9.42
N ALA A 116 5.25 -4.54 -8.35
CA ALA A 116 4.93 -5.16 -7.07
C ALA A 116 3.45 -5.51 -7.01
N TYR A 117 3.10 -6.46 -6.18
CA TYR A 117 1.74 -6.95 -6.01
C TYR A 117 1.53 -7.51 -4.62
N ASP A 118 0.37 -7.19 -4.02
CA ASP A 118 -0.07 -7.76 -2.75
C ASP A 118 -1.40 -8.47 -2.93
N ILE A 119 -1.54 -9.62 -2.29
CA ILE A 119 -2.82 -10.30 -2.14
C ILE A 119 -3.44 -9.93 -0.79
N VAL A 120 -4.66 -9.43 -0.84
CA VAL A 120 -5.41 -8.97 0.31
C VAL A 120 -6.63 -9.86 0.51
N LEU A 121 -6.87 -10.28 1.74
CA LEU A 121 -8.05 -11.03 2.15
C LEU A 121 -8.79 -10.26 3.24
N ASN A 122 -10.06 -9.91 2.97
CA ASN A 122 -10.92 -9.18 3.90
C ASN A 122 -10.25 -7.91 4.50
N GLY A 123 -9.51 -7.17 3.66
CA GLY A 123 -8.81 -5.95 4.08
C GLY A 123 -7.45 -6.18 4.76
N THR A 124 -7.04 -7.42 4.94
CA THR A 124 -5.71 -7.78 5.48
C THR A 124 -4.80 -8.26 4.36
N GLU A 125 -3.64 -7.64 4.19
CA GLU A 125 -2.58 -8.16 3.34
C GLU A 125 -2.10 -9.51 3.89
N ILE A 126 -2.28 -10.56 3.12
CA ILE A 126 -1.88 -11.94 3.49
C ILE A 126 -0.62 -12.42 2.75
N GLY A 127 -0.14 -11.64 1.82
CA GLY A 127 1.08 -11.93 1.10
C GLY A 127 1.40 -10.88 0.07
N GLY A 128 2.65 -10.78 -0.30
CA GLY A 128 3.12 -9.82 -1.30
C GLY A 128 4.39 -10.28 -1.98
N GLY A 129 4.69 -9.63 -3.10
CA GLY A 129 5.85 -9.93 -3.90
C GLY A 129 6.11 -8.91 -4.99
N SER A 130 7.09 -9.18 -5.80
CA SER A 130 7.41 -8.35 -6.95
C SER A 130 8.13 -9.12 -8.04
N ILE A 131 8.04 -8.61 -9.26
CA ILE A 131 8.97 -8.94 -10.32
C ILE A 131 10.28 -8.23 -10.00
N ARG A 132 11.40 -8.93 -10.17
CA ARG A 132 12.73 -8.44 -9.84
C ARG A 132 13.42 -7.85 -11.05
N ILE A 133 14.24 -6.82 -10.80
CA ILE A 133 15.16 -6.33 -11.82
C ILE A 133 16.14 -7.46 -12.16
N HIS A 134 16.31 -7.72 -13.45
CA HIS A 134 17.24 -8.71 -13.97
C HIS A 134 18.17 -8.11 -15.04
N GLN A 135 18.03 -6.82 -15.31
CA GLN A 135 18.82 -6.04 -16.27
C GLN A 135 19.78 -5.14 -15.50
N ASP A 136 21.07 -5.21 -15.82
CA ASP A 136 22.13 -4.50 -15.12
C ASP A 136 21.96 -2.97 -15.19
N ASP A 137 21.68 -2.46 -16.38
CA ASP A 137 21.48 -1.02 -16.62
C ASP A 137 20.24 -0.45 -15.90
N VAL A 138 19.19 -1.25 -15.74
CA VAL A 138 17.99 -0.85 -14.97
C VAL A 138 18.30 -0.80 -13.49
N GLN A 139 19.07 -1.79 -12.98
CA GLN A 139 19.46 -1.82 -11.57
C GLN A 139 20.36 -0.65 -11.20
N GLU A 140 21.31 -0.29 -12.06
CA GLU A 140 22.16 0.89 -11.85
C GLU A 140 21.34 2.19 -11.81
N LYS A 141 20.40 2.38 -12.76
CA LYS A 141 19.50 3.56 -12.75
C LYS A 141 18.65 3.61 -11.48
N MET A 142 18.13 2.47 -11.03
CA MET A 142 17.36 2.37 -9.80
C MET A 142 18.18 2.83 -8.59
N LEU A 143 19.41 2.35 -8.44
CA LEU A 143 20.28 2.73 -7.33
C LEU A 143 20.65 4.21 -7.38
N ARG A 144 20.91 4.78 -8.57
CA ARG A 144 21.15 6.21 -8.73
C ARG A 144 19.92 7.06 -8.37
N ALA A 145 18.72 6.63 -8.78
CA ALA A 145 17.47 7.30 -8.40
C ALA A 145 17.25 7.35 -6.88
N LEU A 146 17.75 6.34 -6.15
CA LEU A 146 17.74 6.28 -4.69
C LEU A 146 18.89 7.07 -4.03
N GLY A 147 19.74 7.72 -4.84
CA GLY A 147 20.84 8.55 -4.35
C GLY A 147 22.12 7.78 -4.00
N PHE A 148 22.26 6.54 -4.45
CA PHE A 148 23.55 5.85 -4.34
C PHE A 148 24.54 6.38 -5.38
N THR A 149 25.80 6.58 -4.96
CA THR A 149 26.92 6.70 -5.91
C THR A 149 27.32 5.30 -6.36
N ASP A 150 27.97 5.18 -7.50
CA ASP A 150 28.40 3.88 -8.04
C ASP A 150 29.32 3.14 -7.04
N GLU A 151 30.19 3.87 -6.31
CA GLU A 151 31.06 3.29 -5.28
C GLU A 151 30.27 2.71 -4.11
N LYS A 152 29.29 3.47 -3.59
CA LYS A 152 28.44 3.00 -2.48
C LYS A 152 27.52 1.86 -2.89
N ALA A 153 26.99 1.91 -4.12
CA ALA A 153 26.21 0.82 -4.68
C ALA A 153 27.04 -0.47 -4.75
N HIS A 154 28.28 -0.37 -5.21
CA HIS A 154 29.18 -1.53 -5.29
C HIS A 154 29.64 -2.01 -3.90
N GLU A 155 29.90 -1.11 -2.96
CA GLU A 155 30.24 -1.47 -1.58
C GLU A 155 29.14 -2.29 -0.90
N GLN A 156 27.86 -1.92 -1.07
CA GLN A 156 26.73 -2.58 -0.42
C GLN A 156 26.18 -3.77 -1.22
N PHE A 157 26.13 -3.67 -2.53
CA PHE A 157 25.45 -4.62 -3.41
C PHE A 157 26.36 -5.20 -4.49
N GLY A 158 27.68 -5.00 -4.39
CA GLY A 158 28.65 -5.44 -5.40
C GLY A 158 28.54 -6.92 -5.73
N PHE A 159 28.31 -7.77 -4.72
CA PHE A 159 28.10 -9.21 -4.92
C PHE A 159 26.91 -9.52 -5.86
N LEU A 160 25.84 -8.72 -5.79
CA LEU A 160 24.67 -8.86 -6.64
C LEU A 160 24.93 -8.27 -8.04
N LEU A 161 25.49 -7.06 -8.10
CA LEU A 161 25.80 -6.37 -9.36
C LEU A 161 26.81 -7.17 -10.19
N ASP A 162 27.81 -7.78 -9.54
CA ASP A 162 28.77 -8.65 -10.21
C ASP A 162 28.12 -9.94 -10.71
N ALA A 163 27.17 -10.50 -9.95
CA ALA A 163 26.41 -11.66 -10.41
C ALA A 163 25.59 -11.38 -11.68
N PHE A 164 25.04 -10.17 -11.83
CA PHE A 164 24.27 -9.76 -13.02
C PHE A 164 25.10 -9.86 -14.30
N LYS A 165 26.42 -9.63 -14.23
CA LYS A 165 27.33 -9.74 -15.37
C LYS A 165 27.41 -11.15 -15.97
N TYR A 166 27.04 -12.17 -15.20
CA TYR A 166 26.96 -13.56 -15.68
C TYR A 166 25.62 -13.93 -16.29
N GLY A 167 24.66 -12.99 -16.29
CA GLY A 167 23.31 -13.16 -16.78
C GLY A 167 22.34 -13.58 -15.67
N VAL A 168 21.24 -12.85 -15.57
CA VAL A 168 20.17 -13.10 -14.61
C VAL A 168 18.87 -13.38 -15.36
N PRO A 169 18.21 -14.53 -15.13
CA PRO A 169 16.92 -14.78 -15.76
C PRO A 169 15.84 -13.87 -15.17
N PRO A 170 14.80 -13.52 -15.93
CA PRO A 170 13.60 -12.92 -15.36
C PRO A 170 13.07 -13.78 -14.21
N HIS A 171 12.85 -13.15 -13.06
CA HIS A 171 12.37 -13.85 -11.87
C HIS A 171 11.43 -12.97 -11.05
N ALA A 172 10.62 -13.62 -10.25
CA ALA A 172 9.66 -13.00 -9.35
C ALA A 172 9.48 -13.89 -8.12
N GLY A 173 8.83 -13.37 -7.11
CA GLY A 173 8.50 -14.14 -5.91
C GLY A 173 7.25 -13.63 -5.23
N LEU A 174 6.67 -14.49 -4.40
CA LEU A 174 5.55 -14.19 -3.55
C LEU A 174 5.76 -14.87 -2.20
N ALA A 175 5.54 -14.15 -1.12
CA ALA A 175 5.57 -14.71 0.23
C ALA A 175 4.24 -14.47 0.93
N TYR A 176 3.71 -15.53 1.56
CA TYR A 176 2.52 -15.44 2.39
C TYR A 176 2.87 -15.25 3.85
N GLY A 177 2.13 -14.36 4.53
CA GLY A 177 2.17 -14.21 5.99
C GLY A 177 1.37 -15.32 6.66
N LEU A 178 2.04 -16.41 7.04
CA LEU A 178 1.39 -17.58 7.65
C LEU A 178 0.57 -17.20 8.88
N ASP A 179 1.10 -16.38 9.77
CA ASP A 179 0.40 -15.95 10.98
C ASP A 179 -0.88 -15.17 10.66
N ARG A 180 -0.85 -14.29 9.66
CA ARG A 180 -2.04 -13.55 9.22
C ARG A 180 -3.10 -14.48 8.63
N LEU A 181 -2.67 -15.46 7.84
CA LEU A 181 -3.58 -16.45 7.25
C LEU A 181 -4.24 -17.29 8.34
N VAL A 182 -3.46 -17.79 9.32
CA VAL A 182 -3.98 -18.57 10.45
C VAL A 182 -4.92 -17.72 11.30
N MET A 183 -4.58 -16.47 11.59
CA MET A 183 -5.43 -15.51 12.32
C MET A 183 -6.81 -15.39 11.66
N ILE A 184 -6.85 -15.17 10.34
CA ILE A 184 -8.11 -15.03 9.60
C ILE A 184 -8.91 -16.36 9.64
N MET A 185 -8.26 -17.50 9.44
CA MET A 185 -8.92 -18.81 9.45
C MET A 185 -9.45 -19.18 10.83
N ALA A 186 -8.79 -18.72 11.90
CA ALA A 186 -9.21 -18.91 13.28
C ALA A 186 -10.25 -17.86 13.75
N HIS A 187 -10.62 -16.89 12.90
CA HIS A 187 -11.50 -15.76 13.20
C HIS A 187 -10.99 -14.85 14.34
N GLU A 188 -9.67 -14.85 14.56
CA GLU A 188 -9.02 -13.98 15.53
C GLU A 188 -8.76 -12.58 14.97
N ASP A 189 -8.68 -11.58 15.87
CA ASP A 189 -8.46 -10.18 15.47
C ASP A 189 -6.98 -9.76 15.54
N SER A 190 -6.12 -10.61 16.12
CA SER A 190 -4.69 -10.34 16.30
C SER A 190 -3.83 -11.57 16.03
N ILE A 191 -2.71 -11.38 15.32
CA ILE A 191 -1.69 -12.44 15.15
C ILE A 191 -1.11 -12.94 16.47
N ARG A 192 -1.22 -12.15 17.56
CA ARG A 192 -0.76 -12.56 18.90
C ARG A 192 -1.53 -13.75 19.46
N ASP A 193 -2.77 -13.93 19.00
CA ASP A 193 -3.64 -15.02 19.48
C ASP A 193 -3.31 -16.36 18.80
N VAL A 194 -2.52 -16.32 17.71
CA VAL A 194 -2.11 -17.51 16.94
C VAL A 194 -0.60 -17.79 16.99
N ILE A 195 0.17 -16.97 17.67
CA ILE A 195 1.63 -17.13 17.86
C ILE A 195 1.91 -17.62 19.28
N ALA A 196 2.65 -18.72 19.41
CA ALA A 196 2.94 -19.32 20.71
C ALA A 196 3.73 -18.40 21.66
N PHE A 197 4.62 -17.56 21.11
CA PHE A 197 5.48 -16.65 21.90
C PHE A 197 5.49 -15.26 21.27
N PRO A 198 4.36 -14.51 21.36
CA PRO A 198 4.27 -13.20 20.74
C PRO A 198 5.25 -12.21 21.38
N LYS A 199 5.92 -11.44 20.52
CA LYS A 199 6.85 -10.39 20.94
C LYS A 199 6.13 -9.06 21.15
N ILE A 200 6.63 -8.27 22.09
CA ILE A 200 6.20 -6.88 22.29
C ILE A 200 7.05 -5.91 21.46
N LYS A 201 6.77 -4.61 21.56
CA LYS A 201 7.37 -3.58 20.67
C LYS A 201 8.90 -3.55 20.70
N ASP A 202 9.52 -3.85 21.84
CA ASP A 202 10.97 -3.93 22.03
C ASP A 202 11.56 -5.31 21.71
N ALA A 203 10.77 -6.16 21.04
CA ALA A 203 11.11 -7.53 20.65
C ALA A 203 11.29 -8.52 21.81
N SER A 204 11.02 -8.13 23.04
CA SER A 204 11.06 -9.05 24.18
C SER A 204 9.81 -9.95 24.23
N CYS A 205 9.91 -11.07 24.94
CA CYS A 205 8.84 -12.03 25.14
C CYS A 205 8.44 -12.10 26.62
N LEU A 206 7.24 -11.63 26.96
CA LEU A 206 6.74 -11.62 28.35
C LEU A 206 6.54 -13.03 28.94
N MET A 207 6.33 -14.05 28.11
CA MET A 207 6.13 -15.43 28.61
C MET A 207 7.43 -16.10 29.04
N THR A 208 8.53 -15.76 28.37
CA THR A 208 9.83 -16.42 28.60
C THR A 208 10.85 -15.49 29.27
N ASP A 209 10.45 -14.24 29.56
CA ASP A 209 11.32 -13.18 30.08
C ASP A 209 12.62 -13.02 29.24
N ALA A 210 12.53 -13.36 27.96
CA ALA A 210 13.63 -13.23 27.01
C ALA A 210 13.68 -11.80 26.45
N PRO A 211 14.88 -11.20 26.36
CA PRO A 211 15.08 -9.88 25.78
C PRO A 211 14.79 -9.84 24.28
#